data_9e8297f298b93879cb58016bc66d4537
#
_entry.id   9e8297f298b93879cb58016bc66d4537
#
_cell.length_a   1.000
_cell.length_b   1.000
_cell.length_c   1.000
_cell.angle_alpha   90.00
_cell.angle_beta   90.00
_cell.angle_gamma   90.00
#
_symmetry.space_group_name_H-M   'P 1'
#
loop_
_entity.id
_entity.type
_entity.pdbx_description
1 polymer ?
#
loop_
_entity_poly.entity_id
_entity_poly.type
_entity_poly.pdbx_seq_one_letter_code
_entity_poly.pdbx_strand_id
1 'polypeptide(L)'
;LASSERVMAICAVADTIKPSSAQAVADLKALGVTPVMLTGDNLATAQTVGAQAGIAEVRGNLLPEDKLRAIGELQQRLGVTAMTGDGINDAPALAKADIGFAMGGAGTHTAMEAADVVVMNDDLRRLPETIRLSKRTHAVLWQNIVLALGIKAVFLLLAVFDDASMWMAVFADMG
;
A
#
# COMPACT_ATOMS: atom_id res chain seq x y z
N LEU A 1 28.84 -26.12 11.92
CA LEU A 1 29.32 -27.50 12.06
C LEU A 1 30.15 -27.61 13.33
N ALA A 2 29.79 -28.50 14.21
CA ALA A 2 30.53 -28.77 15.45
C ALA A 2 30.68 -30.27 15.62
N SER A 3 31.81 -30.69 16.21
CA SER A 3 31.98 -32.03 16.78
C SER A 3 31.80 -31.94 18.30
N SER A 4 31.81 -33.11 18.99
CA SER A 4 31.71 -33.15 20.46
C SER A 4 32.88 -32.43 21.19
N GLU A 5 33.97 -32.14 20.48
CA GLU A 5 35.18 -31.56 21.05
C GLU A 5 35.49 -30.12 20.62
N ARG A 6 35.01 -29.72 19.42
CA ARG A 6 35.29 -28.36 18.88
C ARG A 6 34.32 -27.92 17.83
N VAL A 7 34.16 -26.56 17.70
CA VAL A 7 33.50 -25.95 16.56
C VAL A 7 34.43 -26.05 15.35
N MET A 8 33.99 -26.71 14.28
CA MET A 8 34.76 -26.94 13.05
C MET A 8 34.55 -25.83 12.02
N ALA A 9 33.33 -25.30 11.92
CA ALA A 9 32.99 -24.22 11.02
C ALA A 9 31.74 -23.49 11.50
N ILE A 10 31.71 -22.16 11.28
CA ILE A 10 30.52 -21.33 11.43
C ILE A 10 30.15 -20.85 10.02
N CYS A 11 28.92 -21.11 9.61
CA CYS A 11 28.40 -20.63 8.35
C CYS A 11 27.35 -19.54 8.68
N ALA A 12 27.60 -18.33 8.24
CA ALA A 12 26.62 -17.22 8.34
C ALA A 12 25.93 -17.08 6.98
N VAL A 13 24.61 -17.14 7.00
CA VAL A 13 23.79 -16.85 5.83
C VAL A 13 23.06 -15.55 6.12
N ALA A 14 23.25 -14.55 5.25
CA ALA A 14 22.54 -13.30 5.32
C ALA A 14 21.82 -13.05 3.99
N ASP A 15 20.56 -12.72 4.08
CA ASP A 15 19.80 -12.26 2.92
C ASP A 15 20.06 -10.77 2.70
N THR A 16 20.33 -10.39 1.46
CA THR A 16 20.59 -8.99 1.10
C THR A 16 19.31 -8.36 0.56
N ILE A 17 18.99 -7.17 1.06
CA ILE A 17 17.85 -6.44 0.51
C ILE A 17 18.11 -6.02 -0.94
N LYS A 18 17.08 -6.08 -1.77
CA LYS A 18 17.12 -5.56 -3.13
C LYS A 18 17.33 -4.04 -3.09
N PRO A 19 18.23 -3.45 -3.89
CA PRO A 19 18.38 -1.99 -3.94
C PRO A 19 17.07 -1.26 -4.26
N SER A 20 16.18 -1.88 -5.05
CA SER A 20 14.85 -1.39 -5.36
C SER A 20 13.95 -1.24 -4.12
N SER A 21 14.17 -2.05 -3.07
CA SER A 21 13.36 -1.98 -1.85
C SER A 21 13.67 -0.72 -1.03
N ALA A 22 14.95 -0.35 -0.89
CA ALA A 22 15.34 0.88 -0.21
C ALA A 22 14.80 2.13 -0.94
N GLN A 23 14.85 2.11 -2.29
CA GLN A 23 14.28 3.18 -3.11
C GLN A 23 12.76 3.28 -2.92
N ALA A 24 12.05 2.15 -2.93
CA ALA A 24 10.60 2.11 -2.71
C ALA A 24 10.21 2.70 -1.34
N VAL A 25 10.96 2.36 -0.29
CA VAL A 25 10.76 2.90 1.06
C VAL A 25 10.97 4.42 1.09
N ALA A 26 12.02 4.91 0.43
CA ALA A 26 12.27 6.35 0.32
C ALA A 26 11.14 7.08 -0.41
N ASP A 27 10.64 6.50 -1.51
CA ASP A 27 9.53 7.04 -2.29
C ASP A 27 8.21 7.04 -1.51
N LEU A 28 7.94 6.00 -0.70
CA LEU A 28 6.77 5.96 0.19
C LEU A 28 6.84 7.08 1.22
N LYS A 29 8.01 7.30 1.85
CA LYS A 29 8.21 8.39 2.80
C LYS A 29 8.00 9.77 2.16
N ALA A 30 8.47 9.96 0.93
CA ALA A 30 8.25 11.19 0.17
C ALA A 30 6.75 11.45 -0.14
N LEU A 31 5.92 10.39 -0.17
CA LEU A 31 4.47 10.49 -0.32
C LEU A 31 3.73 10.73 1.01
N GLY A 32 4.46 10.83 2.14
CA GLY A 32 3.91 11.00 3.48
C GLY A 32 3.48 9.69 4.14
N VAL A 33 3.89 8.54 3.61
CA VAL A 33 3.61 7.21 4.20
C VAL A 33 4.69 6.88 5.22
N THR A 34 4.30 6.35 6.37
CA THR A 34 5.21 5.84 7.40
C THR A 34 5.38 4.33 7.23
N PRO A 35 6.53 3.85 6.70
CA PRO A 35 6.77 2.42 6.56
C PRO A 35 7.13 1.81 7.91
N VAL A 36 6.51 0.64 8.20
CA VAL A 36 6.75 -0.18 9.39
C VAL A 36 7.04 -1.61 8.92
N MET A 37 8.05 -2.25 9.49
CA MET A 37 8.36 -3.65 9.18
C MET A 37 7.78 -4.57 10.25
N LEU A 38 6.98 -5.54 9.84
CA LEU A 38 6.42 -6.60 10.67
C LEU A 38 6.94 -7.96 10.17
N THR A 39 7.74 -8.66 10.96
CA THR A 39 8.32 -9.95 10.55
C THR A 39 8.32 -10.98 11.68
N GLY A 40 8.25 -12.26 11.32
CA GLY A 40 8.46 -13.38 12.23
C GLY A 40 9.94 -13.63 12.53
N ASP A 41 10.86 -13.02 11.80
CA ASP A 41 12.30 -13.19 11.97
C ASP A 41 12.76 -12.61 13.31
N ASN A 42 13.97 -13.05 13.71
CA ASN A 42 14.62 -12.51 14.91
C ASN A 42 14.76 -10.99 14.83
N LEU A 43 14.44 -10.31 15.94
CA LEU A 43 14.44 -8.86 16.03
C LEU A 43 15.77 -8.23 15.61
N ALA A 44 16.92 -8.83 15.94
CA ALA A 44 18.23 -8.30 15.56
C ALA A 44 18.45 -8.33 14.04
N THR A 45 18.05 -9.42 13.39
CA THR A 45 18.07 -9.53 11.92
C THR A 45 17.12 -8.51 11.29
N ALA A 46 15.90 -8.43 11.79
CA ALA A 46 14.88 -7.52 11.31
C ALA A 46 15.33 -6.05 11.42
N GLN A 47 15.97 -5.67 12.54
CA GLN A 47 16.51 -4.32 12.73
C GLN A 47 17.63 -4.00 11.73
N THR A 48 18.49 -4.96 11.44
CA THR A 48 19.57 -4.79 10.44
C THR A 48 18.98 -4.57 9.05
N VAL A 49 18.02 -5.39 8.64
CA VAL A 49 17.32 -5.25 7.35
C VAL A 49 16.53 -3.95 7.29
N GLY A 50 15.82 -3.61 8.36
CA GLY A 50 15.07 -2.36 8.46
C GLY A 50 15.95 -1.12 8.32
N ALA A 51 17.12 -1.12 8.98
CA ALA A 51 18.09 -0.03 8.86
C ALA A 51 18.61 0.11 7.42
N GLN A 52 18.93 -1.00 6.75
CA GLN A 52 19.36 -1.00 5.35
C GLN A 52 18.24 -0.51 4.41
N ALA A 53 16.99 -0.86 4.69
CA ALA A 53 15.82 -0.39 3.94
C ALA A 53 15.43 1.06 4.30
N GLY A 54 16.01 1.63 5.35
CA GLY A 54 15.64 2.96 5.85
C GLY A 54 14.31 2.95 6.64
N ILE A 55 13.86 1.83 7.20
CA ILE A 55 12.65 1.72 8.02
C ILE A 55 13.03 1.94 9.50
N ALA A 56 12.38 2.90 10.15
CA ALA A 56 12.68 3.24 11.53
C ALA A 56 11.96 2.35 12.55
N GLU A 57 10.70 1.98 12.27
CA GLU A 57 9.93 1.11 13.15
C GLU A 57 9.96 -0.33 12.64
N VAL A 58 10.57 -1.22 13.44
CA VAL A 58 10.71 -2.64 13.11
C VAL A 58 10.23 -3.47 14.29
N ARG A 59 9.34 -4.42 14.02
CA ARG A 59 8.82 -5.40 14.97
C ARG A 59 9.17 -6.80 14.48
N GLY A 60 10.05 -7.48 15.19
CA GLY A 60 10.49 -8.85 14.93
C GLY A 60 9.86 -9.87 15.87
N ASN A 61 10.14 -11.15 15.66
CA ASN A 61 9.63 -12.29 16.44
C ASN A 61 8.08 -12.35 16.51
N LEU A 62 7.38 -11.86 15.48
CA LEU A 62 5.92 -11.80 15.47
C LEU A 62 5.32 -13.13 15.00
N LEU A 63 4.39 -13.66 15.76
CA LEU A 63 3.48 -14.70 15.32
C LEU A 63 2.39 -14.09 14.41
N PRO A 64 1.66 -14.90 13.63
CA PRO A 64 0.58 -14.39 12.77
C PRO A 64 -0.45 -13.54 13.53
N GLU A 65 -0.82 -13.96 14.73
CA GLU A 65 -1.76 -13.22 15.60
C GLU A 65 -1.19 -11.88 16.09
N ASP A 66 0.13 -11.81 16.31
CA ASP A 66 0.81 -10.57 16.70
C ASP A 66 0.82 -9.55 15.57
N LYS A 67 0.95 -10.03 14.30
CA LYS A 67 0.83 -9.18 13.14
C LYS A 67 -0.57 -8.54 13.05
N LEU A 68 -1.63 -9.31 13.31
CA LEU A 68 -3.00 -8.79 13.34
C LEU A 68 -3.19 -7.71 14.40
N ARG A 69 -2.65 -7.94 15.61
CA ARG A 69 -2.70 -6.93 16.69
C ARG A 69 -1.92 -5.68 16.31
N ALA A 70 -0.71 -5.85 15.75
CA ALA A 70 0.12 -4.75 15.31
C ALA A 70 -0.57 -3.88 14.27
N ILE A 71 -1.29 -4.46 13.30
CA ILE A 71 -2.07 -3.71 12.32
C ILE A 71 -3.18 -2.90 13.01
N GLY A 72 -3.93 -3.51 13.94
CA GLY A 72 -4.96 -2.79 14.70
C GLY A 72 -4.40 -1.61 15.52
N GLU A 73 -3.23 -1.77 16.14
CA GLU A 73 -2.52 -0.69 16.83
C GLU A 73 -2.08 0.43 15.87
N LEU A 74 -1.57 0.06 14.70
CA LEU A 74 -1.14 1.01 13.68
C LEU A 74 -2.33 1.80 13.12
N GLN A 75 -3.47 1.14 12.88
CA GLN A 75 -4.72 1.79 12.47
C GLN A 75 -5.19 2.83 13.49
N GLN A 76 -5.14 2.49 14.78
CA GLN A 76 -5.52 3.43 15.85
C GLN A 76 -4.55 4.61 15.98
N ARG A 77 -3.25 4.37 15.79
CA ARG A 77 -2.19 5.37 15.97
C ARG A 77 -1.97 6.27 14.77
N LEU A 78 -2.00 5.70 13.56
CA LEU A 78 -1.62 6.37 12.32
C LEU A 78 -2.78 6.56 11.34
N GLY A 79 -3.95 5.96 11.59
CA GLY A 79 -5.10 5.99 10.70
C GLY A 79 -5.01 4.92 9.61
N VAL A 80 -5.39 5.27 8.39
CA VAL A 80 -5.44 4.34 7.26
C VAL A 80 -4.12 3.60 7.08
N THR A 81 -4.17 2.28 7.18
CA THR A 81 -3.00 1.40 7.20
C THR A 81 -3.07 0.40 6.04
N ALA A 82 -2.01 0.35 5.24
CA ALA A 82 -1.85 -0.67 4.21
C ALA A 82 -0.91 -1.78 4.70
N MET A 83 -1.21 -3.02 4.33
CA MET A 83 -0.34 -4.17 4.54
C MET A 83 0.16 -4.68 3.20
N THR A 84 1.45 -5.02 3.12
CA THR A 84 2.03 -5.73 1.98
C THR A 84 2.69 -7.02 2.43
N GLY A 85 2.46 -8.11 1.70
CA GLY A 85 2.99 -9.42 2.01
C GLY A 85 2.93 -10.37 0.82
N ASP A 86 3.60 -11.52 0.93
CA ASP A 86 3.57 -12.59 -0.09
C ASP A 86 2.31 -13.46 -0.02
N GLY A 87 1.56 -13.33 1.04
CA GLY A 87 0.22 -13.83 1.21
C GLY A 87 0.05 -15.25 1.74
N ILE A 88 1.07 -16.07 1.83
CA ILE A 88 0.89 -17.44 2.33
C ILE A 88 0.52 -17.42 3.82
N ASN A 89 1.29 -16.70 4.62
CA ASN A 89 1.08 -16.58 6.06
C ASN A 89 0.46 -15.22 6.46
N ASP A 90 0.40 -14.29 5.52
CA ASP A 90 -0.04 -12.91 5.75
C ASP A 90 -1.48 -12.63 5.30
N ALA A 91 -2.18 -13.61 4.70
CA ALA A 91 -3.56 -13.42 4.22
C ALA A 91 -4.52 -12.84 5.28
N PRO A 92 -4.52 -13.30 6.54
CA PRO A 92 -5.35 -12.67 7.57
C PRO A 92 -4.95 -11.22 7.88
N ALA A 93 -3.64 -10.91 7.79
CA ALA A 93 -3.11 -9.57 8.02
C ALA A 93 -3.43 -8.63 6.85
N LEU A 94 -3.36 -9.12 5.60
CA LEU A 94 -3.79 -8.40 4.40
C LEU A 94 -5.28 -8.04 4.47
N ALA A 95 -6.14 -9.00 4.82
CA ALA A 95 -7.58 -8.77 4.97
C ALA A 95 -7.94 -7.86 6.17
N LYS A 96 -7.08 -7.76 7.19
CA LYS A 96 -7.28 -6.90 8.36
C LYS A 96 -6.93 -5.44 8.10
N ALA A 97 -5.97 -5.18 7.24
CA ALA A 97 -5.57 -3.83 6.87
C ALA A 97 -6.69 -3.10 6.13
N ASP A 98 -6.62 -1.76 6.07
CA ASP A 98 -7.56 -0.98 5.26
C ASP A 98 -7.31 -1.16 3.77
N ILE A 99 -6.06 -1.50 3.40
CA ILE A 99 -5.66 -1.85 2.02
C ILE A 99 -4.64 -2.97 2.08
N GLY A 100 -4.95 -4.11 1.48
CA GLY A 100 -4.05 -5.25 1.32
C GLY A 100 -3.34 -5.26 -0.03
N PHE A 101 -2.01 -5.38 -0.04
CA PHE A 101 -1.20 -5.57 -1.24
C PHE A 101 -0.57 -6.95 -1.23
N ALA A 102 -0.99 -7.85 -2.11
CA ALA A 102 -0.32 -9.13 -2.33
C ALA A 102 0.84 -8.96 -3.32
N MET A 103 2.02 -9.47 -2.94
CA MET A 103 3.24 -9.41 -3.73
C MET A 103 3.56 -10.77 -4.35
N GLY A 104 4.02 -10.74 -5.62
CA GLY A 104 4.54 -11.92 -6.31
C GLY A 104 3.62 -12.51 -7.38
N GLY A 105 4.21 -12.88 -8.52
CA GLY A 105 3.50 -13.48 -9.67
C GLY A 105 3.03 -14.93 -9.47
N ALA A 106 3.48 -15.58 -8.40
CA ALA A 106 3.06 -16.92 -7.98
C ALA A 106 2.29 -16.86 -6.64
N GLY A 107 1.79 -15.68 -6.26
CA GLY A 107 0.98 -15.51 -5.05
C GLY A 107 -0.08 -16.59 -4.98
N THR A 108 -0.19 -17.25 -3.83
CA THR A 108 -1.22 -18.26 -3.61
C THR A 108 -2.58 -17.64 -3.90
N HIS A 109 -3.50 -18.39 -4.48
CA HIS A 109 -4.88 -17.96 -4.67
C HIS A 109 -5.46 -17.29 -3.43
N THR A 110 -5.11 -17.78 -2.26
CA THR A 110 -5.51 -17.25 -0.95
C THR A 110 -5.06 -15.80 -0.71
N ALA A 111 -3.83 -15.44 -1.16
CA ALA A 111 -3.34 -14.07 -1.03
C ALA A 111 -4.06 -13.11 -1.99
N MET A 112 -4.30 -13.60 -3.21
CA MET A 112 -5.02 -12.81 -4.22
C MET A 112 -6.48 -12.57 -3.82
N GLU A 113 -7.11 -13.51 -3.11
CA GLU A 113 -8.47 -13.37 -2.58
C GLU A 113 -8.54 -12.44 -1.36
N ALA A 114 -7.44 -12.35 -0.58
CA ALA A 114 -7.40 -11.54 0.64
C ALA A 114 -6.91 -10.10 0.41
N ALA A 115 -6.34 -9.79 -0.75
CA ALA A 115 -5.75 -8.50 -1.05
C ALA A 115 -6.63 -7.66 -1.99
N ASP A 116 -6.64 -6.35 -1.76
CA ASP A 116 -7.33 -5.39 -2.64
C ASP A 116 -6.52 -5.11 -3.91
N VAL A 117 -5.20 -5.23 -3.83
CA VAL A 117 -4.28 -4.97 -4.93
C VAL A 117 -3.27 -6.10 -5.05
N VAL A 118 -3.11 -6.63 -6.26
CA VAL A 118 -2.12 -7.67 -6.56
C VAL A 118 -0.99 -7.08 -7.40
N VAL A 119 0.24 -7.18 -6.88
CA VAL A 119 1.45 -6.78 -7.58
C VAL A 119 2.08 -8.02 -8.21
N MET A 120 1.94 -8.19 -9.51
CA MET A 120 2.31 -9.39 -10.24
C MET A 120 3.83 -9.67 -10.28
N ASN A 121 4.64 -8.65 -10.08
CA ASN A 121 6.08 -8.78 -9.95
C ASN A 121 6.50 -8.48 -8.49
N ASP A 122 7.55 -9.12 -8.03
CA ASP A 122 8.09 -8.93 -6.68
C ASP A 122 8.96 -7.65 -6.61
N ASP A 123 8.32 -6.50 -6.89
CA ASP A 123 8.96 -5.18 -6.90
C ASP A 123 8.17 -4.16 -6.07
N LEU A 124 8.70 -3.82 -4.90
CA LEU A 124 8.09 -2.87 -3.97
C LEU A 124 7.90 -1.46 -4.55
N ARG A 125 8.61 -1.08 -5.63
CA ARG A 125 8.43 0.23 -6.28
C ARG A 125 7.02 0.43 -6.85
N ARG A 126 6.29 -0.66 -7.09
CA ARG A 126 4.89 -0.60 -7.54
C ARG A 126 3.95 0.00 -6.51
N LEU A 127 4.26 -0.11 -5.20
CA LEU A 127 3.44 0.50 -4.15
C LEU A 127 3.38 2.03 -4.26
N PRO A 128 4.51 2.78 -4.24
CA PRO A 128 4.46 4.23 -4.41
C PRO A 128 3.91 4.65 -5.78
N GLU A 129 4.13 3.85 -6.85
CA GLU A 129 3.52 4.10 -8.17
C GLU A 129 1.99 4.01 -8.12
N THR A 130 1.45 2.97 -7.47
CA THR A 130 -0.01 2.78 -7.30
C THR A 130 -0.62 3.92 -6.51
N ILE A 131 0.03 4.37 -5.43
CA ILE A 131 -0.44 5.51 -4.63
C ILE A 131 -0.45 6.80 -5.47
N ARG A 132 0.60 7.06 -6.25
CA ARG A 132 0.65 8.24 -7.15
C ARG A 132 -0.46 8.18 -8.19
N LEU A 133 -0.68 7.01 -8.79
CA LEU A 133 -1.74 6.80 -9.79
C LEU A 133 -3.12 7.04 -9.18
N SER A 134 -3.40 6.46 -8.00
CA SER A 134 -4.65 6.65 -7.29
C SER A 134 -4.94 8.13 -6.99
N LYS A 135 -3.94 8.87 -6.46
CA LYS A 135 -4.06 10.32 -6.21
C LYS A 135 -4.38 11.10 -7.49
N ARG A 136 -3.72 10.76 -8.60
CA ARG A 136 -3.96 11.40 -9.89
C ARG A 136 -5.36 11.10 -10.43
N THR A 137 -5.79 9.84 -10.37
CA THR A 137 -7.13 9.43 -10.78
C THR A 137 -8.22 10.15 -9.98
N HIS A 138 -8.03 10.22 -8.65
CA HIS A 138 -8.95 10.94 -7.78
C HIS A 138 -9.05 12.43 -8.16
N ALA A 139 -7.93 13.09 -8.45
CA ALA A 139 -7.94 14.49 -8.89
C ALA A 139 -8.71 14.68 -10.21
N VAL A 140 -8.51 13.78 -11.19
CA VAL A 140 -9.24 13.82 -12.47
C VAL A 140 -10.75 13.58 -12.26
N LEU A 141 -11.12 12.62 -11.39
CA LEU A 141 -12.53 12.38 -11.06
C LEU A 141 -13.18 13.62 -10.44
N TRP A 142 -12.52 14.29 -9.49
CA TRP A 142 -13.02 15.52 -8.90
C TRP A 142 -13.15 16.65 -9.92
N GLN A 143 -12.18 16.82 -10.83
CA GLN A 143 -12.26 17.79 -11.91
C GLN A 143 -13.49 17.55 -12.79
N ASN A 144 -13.73 16.30 -13.19
CA ASN A 144 -14.89 15.93 -14.00
C ASN A 144 -16.21 16.19 -13.27
N ILE A 145 -16.32 15.84 -11.99
CA ILE A 145 -17.51 16.08 -11.18
C ILE A 145 -17.78 17.59 -11.06
N VAL A 146 -16.75 18.37 -10.71
CA VAL A 146 -16.89 19.83 -10.56
C VAL A 146 -17.27 20.48 -11.89
N LEU A 147 -16.68 20.04 -13.00
CA LEU A 147 -17.00 20.55 -14.33
C LEU A 147 -18.47 20.24 -14.70
N ALA A 148 -18.89 18.99 -14.54
CA ALA A 148 -20.25 18.56 -14.87
C ALA A 148 -21.31 19.29 -14.01
N LEU A 149 -21.08 19.37 -12.70
CA LEU A 149 -22.00 20.09 -11.80
C LEU A 149 -21.96 21.60 -12.04
N GLY A 150 -20.78 22.16 -12.34
CA GLY A 150 -20.61 23.57 -12.64
C GLY A 150 -21.39 23.98 -13.90
N ILE A 151 -21.28 23.20 -14.96
CA ILE A 151 -22.04 23.43 -16.21
C ILE A 151 -23.55 23.37 -15.90
N LYS A 152 -24.03 22.34 -15.19
CA LYS A 152 -25.45 22.21 -14.82
C LYS A 152 -25.93 23.39 -13.95
N ALA A 153 -25.11 23.82 -13.01
CA ALA A 153 -25.45 24.98 -12.17
C ALA A 153 -25.56 26.27 -12.99
N VAL A 154 -24.67 26.51 -13.93
CA VAL A 154 -24.73 27.70 -14.83
C VAL A 154 -26.01 27.66 -15.66
N PHE A 155 -26.36 26.54 -16.29
CA PHE A 155 -27.60 26.42 -17.07
C PHE A 155 -28.86 26.58 -16.19
N LEU A 156 -28.83 26.06 -14.96
CA LEU A 156 -29.93 26.25 -14.02
C LEU A 156 -30.12 27.73 -13.67
N LEU A 157 -29.04 28.46 -13.42
CA LEU A 157 -29.11 29.91 -13.16
C LEU A 157 -29.65 30.67 -14.37
N LEU A 158 -29.18 30.37 -15.59
CA LEU A 158 -29.69 30.97 -16.82
C LEU A 158 -31.20 30.70 -17.01
N ALA A 159 -31.65 29.47 -16.68
CA ALA A 159 -33.08 29.13 -16.75
C ALA A 159 -33.94 29.90 -15.75
N VAL A 160 -33.42 30.18 -14.56
CA VAL A 160 -34.14 31.00 -13.53
C VAL A 160 -34.26 32.44 -13.95
N PHE A 161 -33.30 33.00 -14.69
CA PHE A 161 -33.31 34.36 -15.17
C PHE A 161 -33.99 34.53 -16.56
N ASP A 162 -34.68 33.48 -17.04
CA ASP A 162 -35.47 33.45 -18.29
C ASP A 162 -34.63 33.61 -19.59
N ASP A 163 -33.32 33.50 -19.50
CA ASP A 163 -32.41 33.61 -20.63
C ASP A 163 -32.10 32.27 -21.32
N ALA A 164 -32.65 31.14 -20.81
CA ALA A 164 -32.34 29.79 -21.31
C ALA A 164 -33.41 29.27 -22.29
N SER A 165 -33.00 28.97 -23.50
CA SER A 165 -33.83 28.23 -24.44
C SER A 165 -33.87 26.73 -24.11
N MET A 166 -34.98 26.03 -24.49
CA MET A 166 -35.14 24.59 -24.32
C MET A 166 -33.97 23.78 -24.87
N TRP A 167 -33.32 24.21 -25.94
CA TRP A 167 -32.14 23.59 -26.56
C TRP A 167 -30.91 23.66 -25.68
N MET A 168 -30.74 24.71 -24.89
CA MET A 168 -29.60 24.86 -23.98
C MET A 168 -29.72 23.87 -22.81
N ALA A 169 -30.92 23.56 -22.33
CA ALA A 169 -31.16 22.54 -21.30
C ALA A 169 -30.80 21.14 -21.80
N VAL A 170 -31.13 20.83 -23.06
CA VAL A 170 -30.75 19.52 -23.66
C VAL A 170 -29.25 19.37 -23.83
N PHE A 171 -28.54 20.42 -24.24
CA PHE A 171 -27.07 20.40 -24.32
C PHE A 171 -26.40 20.21 -22.95
N ALA A 172 -26.96 20.77 -21.87
CA ALA A 172 -26.42 20.61 -20.52
C ALA A 172 -26.62 19.18 -19.98
N ASP A 173 -27.58 18.43 -20.49
CA ASP A 173 -27.86 17.07 -20.05
C ASP A 173 -27.08 16.00 -20.84
N MET A 174 -26.64 16.34 -22.07
CA MET A 174 -25.88 15.43 -22.95
C MET A 174 -24.37 15.54 -22.79
N GLY A 175 -23.81 16.51 -22.05
CA GLY A 175 -22.39 16.71 -21.75
C GLY A 175 -22.08 16.21 -20.33
#